data_df004151d6ad198d70ab9947cb3047ad
#
_entry.id   df004151d6ad198d70ab9947cb3047ad
#
_cell.length_a   1.000
_cell.length_b   1.000
_cell.length_c   1.000
_cell.angle_alpha   90.00
_cell.angle_beta   90.00
_cell.angle_gamma   90.00
#
_symmetry.space_group_name_H-M   'P 1'
#
loop_
_entity.id
_entity.type
_entity.pdbx_description
1 polymer ?
#
loop_
_entity_poly.entity_id
_entity_poly.type
_entity_poly.pdbx_seq_one_letter_code
_entity_poly.pdbx_strand_id
1 'polypeptide(L)'
;MSDYQVLVIGAGPGGTAAAVTAAEFGFHTAIISDERAGGTCLNRGCIPTKTLLYASGLVRESEAGEGKGFLSGHNSVDLKGLFNYKETVTGTLSQNSEKQFQTLGIDRICGKATLLADGSVRILETGGEALDPAGGCAAGEDEAMEEGCAGDKASAGDKASAGDKASAWDKASAGTDTDPDRTRVLTADHIILATGSVPVLPPIPGIGGLHVLTSDDVLRGPDHLWSSVVIIGGGVIGVELATFLSDLKVPVTIVEGQKQVLPAMDRELAQNLTRIMKQGGVTIHTGAMVKEIRDKEDGAEVDFLSRGAVTTVSAEAVICAVGRRPNTEGLFGEHVAPAMDGSRIKVDEYYETSLPHVYAVGDLSSKIQLAHAATAQGKDCVRMIAGEKPLQSQAAVPACIFTRPEIASVGMSEKQAKDAGLSPAVGKAVLFSNARTLISGADRSFMKVVADKTDGRILGAQLMCSHATEMISEITEAVDHGLTVSRMRSVIRPHPTFHEALTDALEDLEKKLILSGLPHINGSESQTAPKES
;
A
#
# COMPACT_ATOMS: atom_id res chain seq x y z
N MET A 1 -36.58 8.71 13.14
CA MET A 1 -35.84 8.55 11.87
C MET A 1 -34.39 8.79 12.21
N SER A 2 -33.49 7.97 11.70
CA SER A 2 -32.03 8.17 11.78
C SER A 2 -31.63 9.46 11.06
N ASP A 3 -30.51 10.05 11.48
CA ASP A 3 -29.95 11.24 10.83
C ASP A 3 -29.49 10.91 9.40
N TYR A 4 -28.94 9.72 9.20
CA TYR A 4 -28.46 9.23 7.90
C TYR A 4 -28.94 7.80 7.62
N GLN A 5 -29.03 7.42 6.36
CA GLN A 5 -29.25 6.03 5.97
C GLN A 5 -27.93 5.25 5.99
N VAL A 6 -26.84 5.88 5.55
CA VAL A 6 -25.48 5.29 5.58
C VAL A 6 -24.50 6.27 6.20
N LEU A 7 -23.82 5.83 7.24
CA LEU A 7 -22.76 6.59 7.91
C LEU A 7 -21.44 5.84 7.77
N VAL A 8 -20.44 6.46 7.13
CA VAL A 8 -19.13 5.86 6.89
C VAL A 8 -18.09 6.47 7.82
N ILE A 9 -17.34 5.64 8.55
CA ILE A 9 -16.27 6.07 9.45
C ILE A 9 -14.92 5.75 8.83
N GLY A 10 -14.21 6.78 8.36
CA GLY A 10 -12.94 6.70 7.66
C GLY A 10 -13.04 7.03 6.17
N ALA A 11 -12.26 8.02 5.72
CA ALA A 11 -12.25 8.50 4.33
C ALA A 11 -11.09 7.93 3.49
N GLY A 12 -10.63 6.71 3.81
CA GLY A 12 -9.68 5.94 3.01
C GLY A 12 -10.33 5.32 1.76
N PRO A 13 -9.58 4.54 0.94
CA PRO A 13 -10.11 3.97 -0.30
C PRO A 13 -11.41 3.18 -0.13
N GLY A 14 -11.52 2.37 0.91
CA GLY A 14 -12.74 1.59 1.19
C GLY A 14 -13.92 2.47 1.59
N GLY A 15 -13.71 3.41 2.52
CA GLY A 15 -14.76 4.30 2.99
C GLY A 15 -15.21 5.30 1.93
N THR A 16 -14.28 5.87 1.17
CA THR A 16 -14.61 6.74 0.02
C THR A 16 -15.45 5.99 -1.01
N ALA A 17 -15.05 4.77 -1.37
CA ALA A 17 -15.80 3.95 -2.31
C ALA A 17 -17.20 3.59 -1.78
N ALA A 18 -17.32 3.27 -0.49
CA ALA A 18 -18.59 2.99 0.16
C ALA A 18 -19.51 4.22 0.14
N ALA A 19 -19.00 5.40 0.56
CA ALA A 19 -19.80 6.62 0.60
C ALA A 19 -20.29 7.06 -0.79
N VAL A 20 -19.41 7.01 -1.79
CA VAL A 20 -19.75 7.32 -3.19
C VAL A 20 -20.82 6.36 -3.70
N THR A 21 -20.62 5.06 -3.52
CA THR A 21 -21.60 4.05 -3.96
C THR A 21 -22.93 4.21 -3.23
N ALA A 22 -22.93 4.52 -1.94
CA ALA A 22 -24.17 4.75 -1.19
C ALA A 22 -24.95 5.95 -1.74
N ALA A 23 -24.27 7.06 -2.03
CA ALA A 23 -24.90 8.23 -2.64
C ALA A 23 -25.43 7.94 -4.06
N GLU A 24 -24.69 7.14 -4.87
CA GLU A 24 -25.14 6.70 -6.21
C GLU A 24 -26.41 5.82 -6.14
N PHE A 25 -26.59 5.05 -5.07
CA PHE A 25 -27.84 4.31 -4.79
C PHE A 25 -28.95 5.19 -4.21
N GLY A 26 -28.68 6.48 -3.98
CA GLY A 26 -29.67 7.45 -3.47
C GLY A 26 -29.81 7.44 -1.95
N PHE A 27 -28.90 6.81 -1.20
CA PHE A 27 -28.89 6.87 0.27
C PHE A 27 -28.43 8.25 0.77
N HIS A 28 -29.12 8.80 1.77
CA HIS A 28 -28.63 9.95 2.52
C HIS A 28 -27.39 9.54 3.31
N THR A 29 -26.23 10.05 2.91
CA THR A 29 -24.91 9.52 3.31
C THR A 29 -24.05 10.60 3.95
N ALA A 30 -23.37 10.24 5.05
CA ALA A 30 -22.28 11.03 5.59
C ALA A 30 -20.98 10.20 5.68
N ILE A 31 -19.84 10.89 5.57
CA ILE A 31 -18.50 10.33 5.78
C ILE A 31 -17.74 11.12 6.84
N ILE A 32 -17.21 10.42 7.85
CA ILE A 32 -16.50 10.99 8.98
C ILE A 32 -15.03 10.61 8.90
N SER A 33 -14.14 11.58 9.06
CA SER A 33 -12.70 11.35 9.25
C SER A 33 -12.05 12.58 9.83
N ASP A 34 -11.04 12.42 10.66
CA ASP A 34 -10.18 13.46 11.22
C ASP A 34 -9.02 13.86 10.30
N GLU A 35 -8.96 13.30 9.10
CA GLU A 35 -7.93 13.52 8.11
C GLU A 35 -8.52 14.00 6.79
N ARG A 36 -7.65 14.49 5.88
CA ARG A 36 -7.99 14.72 4.48
C ARG A 36 -8.58 13.47 3.83
N ALA A 37 -9.47 13.65 2.86
CA ALA A 37 -9.97 12.54 2.05
C ALA A 37 -8.84 11.75 1.41
N GLY A 38 -9.04 10.43 1.31
CA GLY A 38 -8.07 9.48 0.75
C GLY A 38 -7.35 8.61 1.77
N GLY A 39 -7.40 8.97 3.08
CA GLY A 39 -6.83 8.17 4.19
C GLY A 39 -5.35 7.85 4.02
N THR A 40 -4.90 6.75 4.61
CA THR A 40 -3.49 6.32 4.57
C THR A 40 -2.95 6.20 3.14
N CYS A 41 -3.69 5.59 2.23
CA CYS A 41 -3.19 5.33 0.88
C CYS A 41 -2.81 6.61 0.13
N LEU A 42 -3.67 7.62 0.18
CA LEU A 42 -3.48 8.87 -0.53
C LEU A 42 -2.49 9.79 0.20
N ASN A 43 -2.60 9.91 1.51
CA ASN A 43 -1.91 10.96 2.26
C ASN A 43 -0.53 10.55 2.79
N ARG A 44 -0.35 9.26 3.17
CA ARG A 44 0.87 8.76 3.81
C ARG A 44 1.20 7.29 3.49
N GLY A 45 0.83 6.81 2.31
CA GLY A 45 1.05 5.41 1.89
C GLY A 45 1.38 5.28 0.42
N CYS A 46 0.43 4.72 -0.34
CA CYS A 46 0.66 4.35 -1.73
C CYS A 46 1.08 5.53 -2.62
N ILE A 47 0.27 6.58 -2.65
CA ILE A 47 0.49 7.70 -3.59
C ILE A 47 1.78 8.46 -3.30
N PRO A 48 2.06 8.92 -2.05
CA PRO A 48 3.32 9.58 -1.77
C PRO A 48 4.53 8.69 -2.05
N THR A 49 4.49 7.40 -1.67
CA THR A 49 5.58 6.46 -1.97
C THR A 49 5.82 6.33 -3.48
N LYS A 50 4.77 6.15 -4.29
CA LYS A 50 4.91 5.99 -5.74
C LYS A 50 5.35 7.27 -6.42
N THR A 51 4.95 8.44 -5.91
CA THR A 51 5.44 9.75 -6.37
C THR A 51 6.94 9.89 -6.11
N LEU A 52 7.41 9.54 -4.91
CA LEU A 52 8.84 9.56 -4.58
C LEU A 52 9.65 8.55 -5.39
N LEU A 53 9.13 7.33 -5.59
CA LEU A 53 9.74 6.31 -6.44
C LEU A 53 9.81 6.76 -7.90
N TYR A 54 8.76 7.40 -8.43
CA TYR A 54 8.76 7.96 -9.78
C TYR A 54 9.88 8.99 -9.92
N ALA A 55 9.95 9.96 -9.02
CA ALA A 55 10.94 11.03 -9.08
C ALA A 55 12.38 10.52 -8.91
N SER A 56 12.64 9.62 -7.93
CA SER A 56 13.97 9.00 -7.77
C SER A 56 14.35 8.15 -8.98
N GLY A 57 13.36 7.56 -9.65
CA GLY A 57 13.54 6.83 -10.89
C GLY A 57 14.10 7.66 -12.04
N LEU A 58 13.66 8.91 -12.17
CA LEU A 58 14.17 9.83 -13.18
C LEU A 58 15.67 10.11 -12.98
N VAL A 59 16.11 10.25 -11.74
CA VAL A 59 17.54 10.43 -11.40
C VAL A 59 18.34 9.23 -11.90
N ARG A 60 17.90 8.02 -11.52
CA ARG A 60 18.55 6.77 -11.91
C ARG A 60 18.56 6.57 -13.44
N GLU A 61 17.45 6.87 -14.12
CA GLU A 61 17.35 6.75 -15.58
C GLU A 61 18.29 7.72 -16.29
N SER A 62 18.43 8.95 -15.78
CA SER A 62 19.40 9.92 -16.27
C SER A 62 20.84 9.40 -16.14
N GLU A 63 21.22 8.90 -14.95
CA GLU A 63 22.54 8.28 -14.73
C GLU A 63 22.78 7.08 -15.66
N ALA A 64 21.77 6.25 -15.88
CA ALA A 64 21.86 5.13 -16.81
C ALA A 64 22.07 5.61 -18.27
N GLY A 65 21.46 6.73 -18.66
CA GLY A 65 21.66 7.37 -19.96
C GLY A 65 23.07 7.94 -20.12
N GLU A 66 23.63 8.54 -19.06
CA GLU A 66 25.02 9.00 -19.03
C GLU A 66 25.99 7.80 -19.17
N GLY A 67 25.76 6.74 -18.43
CA GLY A 67 26.56 5.50 -18.52
C GLY A 67 26.54 4.86 -19.90
N LYS A 68 25.46 5.04 -20.67
CA LYS A 68 25.35 4.58 -22.07
C LYS A 68 25.90 5.59 -23.09
N GLY A 69 26.29 6.79 -22.66
CA GLY A 69 26.96 7.82 -23.47
C GLY A 69 26.04 8.65 -24.37
N PHE A 70 24.70 8.61 -24.17
CA PHE A 70 23.77 9.46 -24.94
C PHE A 70 23.16 10.62 -24.13
N LEU A 71 23.40 10.66 -22.82
CA LEU A 71 23.11 11.82 -21.98
C LEU A 71 24.40 12.38 -21.39
N SER A 72 24.42 13.66 -21.06
CA SER A 72 25.50 14.33 -20.34
C SER A 72 24.92 15.39 -19.43
N GLY A 73 25.43 15.47 -18.19
CA GLY A 73 24.98 16.45 -17.21
C GLY A 73 25.15 15.92 -15.79
N HIS A 74 25.06 16.81 -14.81
CA HIS A 74 24.97 16.43 -13.40
C HIS A 74 23.59 16.78 -12.89
N ASN A 75 22.81 15.78 -12.49
CA ASN A 75 21.54 15.98 -11.83
C ASN A 75 21.76 16.03 -10.32
N SER A 76 21.26 17.09 -9.67
CA SER A 76 21.13 17.18 -8.22
C SER A 76 19.67 17.06 -7.85
N VAL A 77 19.38 16.38 -6.73
CA VAL A 77 18.03 16.29 -6.18
C VAL A 77 17.82 17.45 -5.22
N ASP A 78 16.84 18.29 -5.54
CA ASP A 78 16.28 19.23 -4.57
C ASP A 78 15.24 18.50 -3.71
N LEU A 79 15.59 18.18 -2.46
CA LEU A 79 14.72 17.45 -1.55
C LEU A 79 13.43 18.20 -1.27
N LYS A 80 13.50 19.52 -1.06
CA LYS A 80 12.32 20.36 -0.84
C LYS A 80 11.40 20.36 -2.07
N GLY A 81 11.96 20.51 -3.27
CA GLY A 81 11.22 20.41 -4.53
C GLY A 81 10.56 19.05 -4.71
N LEU A 82 11.24 17.97 -4.36
CA LEU A 82 10.71 16.60 -4.41
C LEU A 82 9.48 16.42 -3.50
N PHE A 83 9.57 16.86 -2.24
CA PHE A 83 8.45 16.74 -1.30
C PHE A 83 7.32 17.71 -1.63
N ASN A 84 7.59 18.90 -2.15
CA ASN A 84 6.56 19.80 -2.66
C ASN A 84 5.81 19.18 -3.86
N TYR A 85 6.52 18.51 -4.77
CA TYR A 85 5.88 17.76 -5.85
C TYR A 85 4.96 16.65 -5.31
N LYS A 86 5.43 15.89 -4.32
CA LYS A 86 4.62 14.87 -3.62
C LYS A 86 3.35 15.49 -3.01
N GLU A 87 3.46 16.64 -2.29
CA GLU A 87 2.29 17.33 -1.72
C GLU A 87 1.33 17.83 -2.80
N THR A 88 1.83 18.35 -3.91
CA THR A 88 0.99 18.76 -5.05
C THR A 88 0.16 17.60 -5.58
N VAL A 89 0.75 16.41 -5.75
CA VAL A 89 0.05 15.23 -6.24
C VAL A 89 -1.01 14.75 -5.23
N THR A 90 -0.63 14.60 -3.97
CA THR A 90 -1.54 14.11 -2.92
C THR A 90 -2.65 15.11 -2.63
N GLY A 91 -2.34 16.41 -2.57
CA GLY A 91 -3.31 17.48 -2.36
C GLY A 91 -4.33 17.56 -3.49
N THR A 92 -3.90 17.48 -4.75
CA THR A 92 -4.79 17.48 -5.91
C THR A 92 -5.80 16.31 -5.86
N LEU A 93 -5.31 15.12 -5.53
CA LEU A 93 -6.18 13.93 -5.44
C LEU A 93 -7.14 14.00 -4.26
N SER A 94 -6.70 14.52 -3.10
CA SER A 94 -7.56 14.74 -1.95
C SER A 94 -8.68 15.74 -2.26
N GLN A 95 -8.34 16.89 -2.87
CA GLN A 95 -9.32 17.88 -3.32
C GLN A 95 -10.33 17.31 -4.32
N ASN A 96 -9.89 16.44 -5.23
CA ASN A 96 -10.80 15.78 -6.17
C ASN A 96 -11.80 14.87 -5.43
N SER A 97 -11.37 14.17 -4.38
CA SER A 97 -12.26 13.35 -3.56
C SER A 97 -13.26 14.21 -2.79
N GLU A 98 -12.83 15.34 -2.21
CA GLU A 98 -13.74 16.28 -1.52
C GLU A 98 -14.76 16.89 -2.49
N LYS A 99 -14.34 17.28 -3.70
CA LYS A 99 -15.27 17.76 -4.76
C LYS A 99 -16.27 16.68 -5.16
N GLN A 100 -15.84 15.42 -5.22
CA GLN A 100 -16.75 14.30 -5.52
C GLN A 100 -17.81 14.15 -4.42
N PHE A 101 -17.42 14.23 -3.14
CA PHE A 101 -18.38 14.21 -2.02
C PHE A 101 -19.42 15.33 -2.15
N GLN A 102 -18.97 16.56 -2.38
CA GLN A 102 -19.85 17.71 -2.57
C GLN A 102 -20.81 17.52 -3.77
N THR A 103 -20.30 17.03 -4.89
CA THR A 103 -21.11 16.82 -6.12
C THR A 103 -22.20 15.78 -5.91
N LEU A 104 -21.94 14.75 -5.10
CA LEU A 104 -22.88 13.66 -4.80
C LEU A 104 -23.76 13.95 -3.57
N GLY A 105 -23.60 15.11 -2.91
CA GLY A 105 -24.38 15.46 -1.73
C GLY A 105 -24.03 14.60 -0.50
N ILE A 106 -22.79 14.13 -0.40
CA ILE A 106 -22.29 13.40 0.76
C ILE A 106 -21.84 14.40 1.81
N ASP A 107 -22.40 14.32 3.02
CA ASP A 107 -22.00 15.17 4.12
C ASP A 107 -20.63 14.78 4.65
N ARG A 108 -19.67 15.69 4.53
CA ARG A 108 -18.30 15.52 5.04
C ARG A 108 -18.21 16.05 6.46
N ILE A 109 -17.91 15.17 7.43
CA ILE A 109 -17.80 15.53 8.85
C ILE A 109 -16.36 15.34 9.30
N CYS A 110 -15.71 16.42 9.76
CA CYS A 110 -14.34 16.40 10.26
C CYS A 110 -14.33 16.07 11.75
N GLY A 111 -13.81 14.91 12.12
CA GLY A 111 -13.72 14.50 13.53
C GLY A 111 -13.41 13.03 13.73
N LYS A 112 -13.17 12.68 14.99
CA LYS A 112 -12.98 11.29 15.45
C LYS A 112 -14.33 10.70 15.85
N ALA A 113 -14.67 9.56 15.28
CA ALA A 113 -15.91 8.86 15.54
C ALA A 113 -15.72 7.70 16.51
N THR A 114 -16.65 7.53 17.42
CA THR A 114 -16.74 6.41 18.39
C THR A 114 -18.13 5.79 18.32
N LEU A 115 -18.23 4.50 18.01
CA LEU A 115 -19.49 3.74 18.05
C LEU A 115 -19.91 3.47 19.50
N LEU A 116 -21.13 3.82 19.87
CA LEU A 116 -21.70 3.66 21.22
C LEU A 116 -22.55 2.39 21.34
N ALA A 117 -22.85 2.00 22.57
CA ALA A 117 -23.57 0.75 22.86
C ALA A 117 -25.03 0.75 22.37
N ASP A 118 -25.64 1.92 22.19
CA ASP A 118 -26.98 2.09 21.64
C ASP A 118 -27.03 2.11 20.11
N GLY A 119 -25.87 1.90 19.43
CA GLY A 119 -25.73 1.95 17.99
C GLY A 119 -25.58 3.36 17.41
N SER A 120 -25.56 4.41 18.25
CA SER A 120 -25.24 5.76 17.79
C SER A 120 -23.73 5.97 17.66
N VAL A 121 -23.34 7.03 16.95
CA VAL A 121 -21.94 7.40 16.73
C VAL A 121 -21.68 8.76 17.36
N ARG A 122 -20.80 8.78 18.35
CA ARG A 122 -20.29 10.02 18.93
C ARG A 122 -19.13 10.52 18.08
N ILE A 123 -19.16 11.80 17.74
CA ILE A 123 -18.12 12.47 16.95
C ILE A 123 -17.52 13.56 17.81
N LEU A 124 -16.22 13.51 18.03
CA LEU A 124 -15.44 14.62 18.54
C LEU A 124 -14.94 15.41 17.34
N GLU A 125 -15.62 16.54 17.06
CA GLU A 125 -15.27 17.40 15.93
C GLU A 125 -13.90 18.06 16.18
N THR A 126 -12.97 17.88 15.24
CA THR A 126 -11.70 18.61 15.23
C THR A 126 -12.00 20.01 14.74
N GLY A 127 -12.00 21.00 15.67
CA GLY A 127 -12.45 22.37 15.43
C GLY A 127 -11.80 23.01 14.21
N GLY A 128 -12.64 23.51 13.32
CA GLY A 128 -12.26 24.27 12.15
C GLY A 128 -13.49 24.54 11.29
N GLU A 129 -13.91 25.80 11.22
CA GLU A 129 -15.01 26.27 10.36
C GLU A 129 -14.69 26.21 8.86
N ALA A 130 -13.53 25.71 8.45
CA ALA A 130 -13.20 25.54 7.03
C ALA A 130 -12.26 24.36 6.84
N LEU A 131 -12.52 23.58 5.80
CA LEU A 131 -11.49 22.81 5.14
C LEU A 131 -10.32 23.75 4.84
N ASP A 132 -9.07 23.36 5.16
CA ASP A 132 -7.92 24.15 4.75
C ASP A 132 -7.98 24.39 3.21
N PRO A 133 -7.26 25.36 2.65
CA PRO A 133 -7.28 25.60 1.20
C PRO A 133 -6.92 24.39 0.35
N ALA A 134 -6.33 23.35 0.96
CA ALA A 134 -6.03 22.06 0.34
C ALA A 134 -7.16 21.02 0.50
N GLY A 135 -8.31 21.38 1.15
CA GLY A 135 -9.49 20.52 1.29
C GLY A 135 -9.40 19.53 2.47
N GLY A 136 -8.53 19.72 3.43
CA GLY A 136 -8.42 18.90 4.64
C GLY A 136 -9.16 19.44 5.85
N CYS A 137 -9.38 18.60 6.86
CA CYS A 137 -9.74 19.06 8.19
C CYS A 137 -8.59 19.92 8.73
N ALA A 138 -8.86 21.16 9.16
CA ALA A 138 -7.83 22.03 9.71
C ALA A 138 -7.15 21.31 10.89
N ALA A 139 -5.84 21.14 10.83
CA ALA A 139 -5.06 20.76 12.00
C ALA A 139 -5.13 21.93 12.98
N GLY A 140 -5.40 21.67 14.26
CA GLY A 140 -5.32 22.70 15.30
C GLY A 140 -3.98 23.41 15.20
N GLU A 141 -4.01 24.73 15.30
CA GLU A 141 -2.89 25.64 15.11
C GLU A 141 -1.62 25.18 15.85
N ASP A 142 -0.61 24.76 15.11
CA ASP A 142 0.77 24.85 15.53
C ASP A 142 1.47 25.82 14.56
N GLU A 143 1.59 27.07 15.05
CA GLU A 143 2.44 28.19 14.61
C GLU A 143 2.48 28.57 13.11
N ALA A 144 1.95 29.77 12.89
CA ALA A 144 2.04 30.58 11.70
C ALA A 144 3.48 30.67 11.15
N MET A 145 3.70 30.24 9.91
CA MET A 145 4.79 30.75 9.10
C MET A 145 4.35 32.10 8.51
N GLU A 146 4.86 33.18 9.08
CA GLU A 146 4.77 34.52 8.49
C GLU A 146 5.45 34.54 7.12
N GLU A 147 4.71 34.97 6.12
CA GLU A 147 5.26 35.45 4.85
C GLU A 147 6.09 36.72 5.11
N GLY A 148 7.38 36.64 4.91
CA GLY A 148 8.31 37.75 4.96
C GLY A 148 9.19 37.80 3.73
N CYS A 149 8.81 38.65 2.77
CA CYS A 149 9.71 39.08 1.70
C CYS A 149 10.82 40.00 2.21
N ALA A 150 12.04 39.69 1.78
CA ALA A 150 13.18 40.59 1.51
C ALA A 150 13.90 41.32 2.66
N GLY A 151 15.20 41.13 2.71
CA GLY A 151 16.15 42.15 3.18
C GLY A 151 17.26 41.71 4.11
N ASP A 152 18.44 41.64 3.57
CA ASP A 152 19.76 41.53 4.19
C ASP A 152 19.92 42.09 5.61
N LYS A 153 20.57 41.36 6.52
CA LYS A 153 21.86 41.71 7.15
C LYS A 153 22.24 40.75 8.26
N ALA A 154 23.51 40.37 8.21
CA ALA A 154 24.19 39.57 9.22
C ALA A 154 24.29 40.24 10.59
N SER A 155 24.17 39.47 11.67
CA SER A 155 25.05 39.60 12.85
C SER A 155 24.93 38.39 13.80
N ALA A 156 26.05 38.09 14.43
CA ALA A 156 26.34 36.91 15.21
C ALA A 156 25.64 36.84 16.59
N GLY A 157 25.49 35.59 17.05
CA GLY A 157 25.63 35.21 18.48
C GLY A 157 24.32 35.13 19.24
N ASP A 158 23.89 33.91 19.58
CA ASP A 158 23.90 33.48 20.98
C ASP A 158 23.47 32.01 21.12
N LYS A 159 24.16 31.30 22.01
CA LYS A 159 23.92 29.93 22.41
C LYS A 159 22.61 29.81 23.17
N ALA A 160 21.64 29.10 22.64
CA ALA A 160 20.47 28.66 23.39
C ALA A 160 20.61 27.18 23.78
N SER A 161 20.44 26.92 25.06
CA SER A 161 20.51 25.66 25.77
C SER A 161 19.57 24.60 25.23
N ALA A 162 20.03 23.34 25.27
CA ALA A 162 19.23 22.14 25.06
C ALA A 162 18.08 22.09 26.08
N GLY A 163 16.86 22.40 25.63
CA GLY A 163 15.64 22.17 26.36
C GLY A 163 14.95 20.93 25.79
N ASP A 164 14.49 20.07 26.70
CA ASP A 164 13.80 18.81 26.46
C ASP A 164 12.78 18.90 25.30
N LYS A 165 13.13 18.32 24.14
CA LYS A 165 12.14 18.00 23.11
C LYS A 165 11.55 16.65 23.47
N ALA A 166 10.41 16.66 24.16
CA ALA A 166 9.56 15.49 24.31
C ALA A 166 9.23 14.94 22.91
N SER A 167 9.34 13.61 22.74
CA SER A 167 9.07 12.92 21.47
C SER A 167 7.65 13.26 21.00
N ALA A 168 7.45 13.34 19.68
CA ALA A 168 6.14 13.61 19.07
C ALA A 168 5.05 12.61 19.51
N TRP A 169 5.43 11.50 20.14
CA TRP A 169 4.55 10.46 20.67
C TRP A 169 3.93 10.84 22.04
N ASP A 170 4.61 11.59 22.88
CA ASP A 170 4.07 12.00 24.19
C ASP A 170 2.99 13.07 24.06
N LYS A 171 2.91 13.77 22.93
CA LYS A 171 1.86 14.75 22.65
C LYS A 171 0.56 14.15 22.12
N ALA A 172 0.57 12.93 21.57
CA ALA A 172 -0.62 12.27 21.03
C ALA A 172 -1.44 11.51 22.10
N SER A 173 -0.89 11.24 23.27
CA SER A 173 -1.54 10.47 24.35
C SER A 173 -1.98 11.31 25.56
N ALA A 174 -1.71 12.60 25.59
CA ALA A 174 -2.09 13.48 26.70
C ALA A 174 -3.22 14.40 26.29
N GLY A 175 -4.44 14.05 26.71
CA GLY A 175 -5.56 14.97 26.74
C GLY A 175 -6.79 14.42 26.03
N THR A 176 -7.68 13.75 26.79
CA THR A 176 -9.10 13.74 26.48
C THR A 176 -9.63 15.16 26.73
N ASP A 177 -9.38 16.06 25.78
CA ASP A 177 -10.08 17.34 25.76
C ASP A 177 -11.51 17.07 25.30
N THR A 178 -12.36 16.74 26.26
CA THR A 178 -13.80 16.59 26.07
C THR A 178 -14.42 17.97 26.26
N ASP A 179 -14.18 18.87 25.33
CA ASP A 179 -15.00 20.08 25.23
C ASP A 179 -16.41 19.63 24.82
N PRO A 180 -17.41 19.71 25.71
CA PRO A 180 -18.76 19.25 25.43
C PRO A 180 -19.40 20.00 24.25
N ASP A 181 -18.94 21.20 23.93
CA ASP A 181 -19.46 22.03 22.83
C ASP A 181 -18.96 21.51 21.43
N ARG A 182 -17.99 20.60 21.40
CA ARG A 182 -17.47 19.97 20.16
C ARG A 182 -17.93 18.54 19.94
N THR A 183 -18.82 18.03 20.78
CA THR A 183 -19.29 16.64 20.70
C THR A 183 -20.67 16.59 20.04
N ARG A 184 -20.77 15.81 18.96
CA ARG A 184 -22.03 15.52 18.26
C ARG A 184 -22.31 14.03 18.31
N VAL A 185 -23.59 13.67 18.44
CA VAL A 185 -24.04 12.27 18.34
C VAL A 185 -24.96 12.13 17.14
N LEU A 186 -24.71 11.15 16.30
CA LEU A 186 -25.46 10.84 15.09
C LEU A 186 -25.99 9.40 15.11
N THR A 187 -27.10 9.20 14.43
CA THR A 187 -27.72 7.89 14.22
C THR A 187 -27.77 7.56 12.73
N ALA A 188 -27.61 6.28 12.39
CA ALA A 188 -27.72 5.82 11.01
C ALA A 188 -28.41 4.47 10.94
N ASP A 189 -29.05 4.17 9.78
CA ASP A 189 -29.65 2.86 9.52
C ASP A 189 -28.54 1.81 9.30
N HIS A 190 -27.41 2.21 8.67
CA HIS A 190 -26.23 1.39 8.41
C HIS A 190 -24.95 2.16 8.72
N ILE A 191 -24.01 1.53 9.42
CA ILE A 191 -22.71 2.11 9.78
C ILE A 191 -21.60 1.28 9.14
N ILE A 192 -20.72 1.91 8.36
CA ILE A 192 -19.59 1.24 7.69
C ILE A 192 -18.28 1.72 8.32
N LEU A 193 -17.59 0.80 9.00
CA LEU A 193 -16.28 1.03 9.61
C LEU A 193 -15.19 0.83 8.55
N ALA A 194 -14.42 1.88 8.26
CA ALA A 194 -13.38 1.91 7.22
C ALA A 194 -12.12 2.67 7.69
N THR A 195 -11.78 2.59 8.99
CA THR A 195 -10.68 3.32 9.65
C THR A 195 -9.29 2.82 9.25
N GLY A 196 -9.20 1.74 8.46
CA GLY A 196 -7.97 1.26 7.86
C GLY A 196 -6.96 0.68 8.86
N SER A 197 -5.69 1.05 8.72
CA SER A 197 -4.59 0.48 9.50
C SER A 197 -3.55 1.54 9.88
N VAL A 198 -2.73 1.22 10.89
CA VAL A 198 -1.60 2.01 11.37
C VAL A 198 -0.31 1.19 11.38
N PRO A 199 0.89 1.80 11.30
CA PRO A 199 2.15 1.08 11.41
C PRO A 199 2.26 0.27 12.70
N VAL A 200 2.90 -0.89 12.62
CA VAL A 200 3.22 -1.70 13.80
C VAL A 200 4.56 -1.26 14.35
N LEU A 201 4.61 -0.92 15.63
CA LEU A 201 5.83 -0.79 16.41
C LEU A 201 5.98 -2.03 17.29
N PRO A 202 6.90 -2.94 16.97
CA PRO A 202 7.10 -4.15 17.76
C PRO A 202 7.74 -3.81 19.13
N PRO A 203 7.59 -4.66 20.14
CA PRO A 203 8.15 -4.40 21.48
C PRO A 203 9.67 -4.67 21.51
N ILE A 204 10.41 -3.88 20.74
CA ILE A 204 11.86 -3.88 20.68
C ILE A 204 12.36 -2.75 21.58
N PRO A 205 13.28 -2.99 22.54
CA PRO A 205 13.90 -1.92 23.30
C PRO A 205 14.47 -0.82 22.40
N GLY A 206 14.10 0.44 22.66
CA GLY A 206 14.54 1.59 21.87
C GLY A 206 13.72 1.88 20.60
N ILE A 207 12.60 1.17 20.35
CA ILE A 207 11.75 1.39 19.15
C ILE A 207 11.09 2.77 19.12
N GLY A 208 10.93 3.44 20.25
CA GLY A 208 10.41 4.80 20.39
C GLY A 208 11.50 5.88 20.44
N GLY A 209 12.73 5.55 20.04
CA GLY A 209 13.86 6.47 20.04
C GLY A 209 13.71 7.64 19.06
N LEU A 210 14.50 8.69 19.25
CA LEU A 210 14.44 9.94 18.47
C LEU A 210 14.76 9.75 16.98
N HIS A 211 15.62 8.75 16.66
CA HIS A 211 16.04 8.46 15.29
C HIS A 211 15.25 7.30 14.65
N VAL A 212 14.19 6.82 15.34
CA VAL A 212 13.33 5.76 14.83
C VAL A 212 12.08 6.36 14.20
N LEU A 213 11.85 6.03 12.95
CA LEU A 213 10.78 6.55 12.11
C LEU A 213 9.85 5.42 11.68
N THR A 214 8.59 5.73 11.47
CA THR A 214 7.64 4.88 10.73
C THR A 214 7.64 5.25 9.24
N SER A 215 6.93 4.47 8.42
CA SER A 215 6.68 4.84 7.03
C SER A 215 5.95 6.19 6.91
N ASP A 216 5.06 6.47 7.84
CA ASP A 216 4.26 7.71 7.84
C ASP A 216 5.16 8.93 8.09
N ASP A 217 6.18 8.81 8.96
CA ASP A 217 7.15 9.87 9.25
C ASP A 217 8.06 10.15 8.04
N VAL A 218 8.56 9.09 7.40
CA VAL A 218 9.37 9.21 6.16
C VAL A 218 8.61 9.94 5.06
N LEU A 219 7.32 9.67 4.92
CA LEU A 219 6.49 10.25 3.86
C LEU A 219 6.01 11.67 4.15
N ARG A 220 6.09 12.15 5.41
CA ARG A 220 5.94 13.59 5.70
C ARG A 220 7.07 14.40 5.08
N GLY A 221 8.27 13.89 5.12
CA GLY A 221 9.47 14.47 4.55
C GLY A 221 10.50 14.79 5.63
N PRO A 222 11.75 14.37 5.45
CA PRO A 222 12.85 14.76 6.32
C PRO A 222 13.35 16.17 5.96
N ASP A 223 13.93 16.85 6.94
CA ASP A 223 14.56 18.17 6.74
C ASP A 223 15.78 18.10 5.82
N HIS A 224 16.44 16.95 5.77
CA HIS A 224 17.58 16.66 4.92
C HIS A 224 17.63 15.19 4.52
N LEU A 225 18.39 14.87 3.48
CA LEU A 225 18.61 13.49 3.07
C LEU A 225 19.60 12.81 4.03
N TRP A 226 19.18 11.71 4.64
CA TRP A 226 20.00 10.96 5.59
C TRP A 226 21.31 10.45 4.97
N SER A 227 22.37 10.49 5.75
CA SER A 227 23.68 9.93 5.37
C SER A 227 23.70 8.40 5.34
N SER A 228 22.82 7.75 6.09
CA SER A 228 22.61 6.30 6.11
C SER A 228 21.30 5.93 6.79
N VAL A 229 20.72 4.79 6.39
CA VAL A 229 19.43 4.31 6.93
C VAL A 229 19.46 2.81 7.20
N VAL A 230 18.94 2.40 8.37
CA VAL A 230 18.57 1.01 8.64
C VAL A 230 17.06 0.85 8.51
N ILE A 231 16.60 -0.11 7.71
CA ILE A 231 15.19 -0.46 7.58
C ILE A 231 14.93 -1.79 8.28
N ILE A 232 14.10 -1.77 9.30
CA ILE A 232 13.64 -2.97 10.00
C ILE A 232 12.38 -3.48 9.31
N GLY A 233 12.51 -4.62 8.63
CA GLY A 233 11.47 -5.26 7.82
C GLY A 233 11.74 -5.15 6.32
N GLY A 234 11.79 -6.30 5.66
CA GLY A 234 11.96 -6.46 4.21
C GLY A 234 10.65 -6.76 3.48
N GLY A 235 9.51 -6.33 4.03
CA GLY A 235 8.20 -6.37 3.37
C GLY A 235 8.09 -5.34 2.23
N VAL A 236 6.89 -5.19 1.65
CA VAL A 236 6.63 -4.28 0.51
C VAL A 236 7.08 -2.86 0.82
N ILE A 237 6.68 -2.31 1.97
CA ILE A 237 7.03 -0.95 2.39
C ILE A 237 8.55 -0.81 2.51
N GLY A 238 9.21 -1.76 3.18
CA GLY A 238 10.66 -1.71 3.40
C GLY A 238 11.46 -1.76 2.10
N VAL A 239 11.11 -2.62 1.13
CA VAL A 239 11.82 -2.71 -0.15
C VAL A 239 11.54 -1.52 -1.08
N GLU A 240 10.33 -0.95 -1.02
CA GLU A 240 10.01 0.27 -1.79
C GLU A 240 10.77 1.48 -1.25
N LEU A 241 10.79 1.70 0.08
CA LEU A 241 11.58 2.77 0.69
C LEU A 241 13.08 2.57 0.47
N ALA A 242 13.58 1.33 0.56
CA ALA A 242 14.97 1.02 0.23
C ALA A 242 15.30 1.33 -1.24
N THR A 243 14.37 1.07 -2.16
CA THR A 243 14.54 1.42 -3.58
C THR A 243 14.62 2.93 -3.76
N PHE A 244 13.69 3.69 -3.16
CA PHE A 244 13.69 5.15 -3.19
C PHE A 244 15.00 5.75 -2.68
N LEU A 245 15.42 5.34 -1.46
CA LEU A 245 16.64 5.87 -0.83
C LEU A 245 17.91 5.47 -1.58
N SER A 246 17.98 4.23 -2.08
CA SER A 246 19.11 3.74 -2.87
C SER A 246 19.24 4.47 -4.22
N ASP A 247 18.13 4.81 -4.87
CA ASP A 247 18.15 5.64 -6.09
C ASP A 247 18.76 7.04 -5.81
N LEU A 248 18.55 7.57 -4.59
CA LEU A 248 19.14 8.82 -4.11
C LEU A 248 20.55 8.66 -3.50
N LYS A 249 21.17 7.48 -3.63
CA LYS A 249 22.53 7.15 -3.13
C LYS A 249 22.66 7.14 -1.60
N VAL A 250 21.56 7.06 -0.88
CA VAL A 250 21.61 6.84 0.57
C VAL A 250 22.04 5.38 0.84
N PRO A 251 23.07 5.14 1.65
CA PRO A 251 23.43 3.81 2.12
C PRO A 251 22.29 3.18 2.93
N VAL A 252 21.75 2.07 2.45
CA VAL A 252 20.61 1.38 3.10
C VAL A 252 21.01 0.00 3.58
N THR A 253 20.62 -0.33 4.82
CA THR A 253 20.70 -1.69 5.37
C THR A 253 19.30 -2.18 5.72
N ILE A 254 18.83 -3.27 5.12
CA ILE A 254 17.60 -3.96 5.49
C ILE A 254 17.89 -5.08 6.47
N VAL A 255 17.17 -5.10 7.61
CA VAL A 255 17.19 -6.18 8.61
C VAL A 255 15.82 -6.86 8.60
N GLU A 256 15.76 -8.09 8.06
CA GLU A 256 14.53 -8.87 7.88
C GLU A 256 14.56 -10.13 8.74
N GLY A 257 13.55 -10.30 9.62
CA GLY A 257 13.42 -11.46 10.52
C GLY A 257 13.12 -12.76 9.80
N GLN A 258 12.44 -12.72 8.66
CA GLN A 258 12.11 -13.89 7.86
C GLN A 258 13.30 -14.32 6.98
N LYS A 259 13.21 -15.53 6.40
CA LYS A 259 14.29 -16.13 5.59
C LYS A 259 14.54 -15.42 4.25
N GLN A 260 13.65 -14.54 3.81
CA GLN A 260 13.73 -13.77 2.57
C GLN A 260 13.02 -12.42 2.72
N VAL A 261 13.42 -11.45 1.91
CA VAL A 261 12.59 -10.23 1.70
C VAL A 261 11.29 -10.64 0.98
N LEU A 262 10.25 -9.82 1.07
CA LEU A 262 8.94 -10.11 0.50
C LEU A 262 8.44 -11.52 0.86
N PRO A 263 8.32 -11.86 2.16
CA PRO A 263 8.09 -13.23 2.61
C PRO A 263 6.80 -13.86 2.07
N ALA A 264 5.81 -13.04 1.70
CA ALA A 264 4.54 -13.50 1.11
C ALA A 264 4.63 -13.79 -0.40
N MET A 265 5.71 -13.38 -1.08
CA MET A 265 5.88 -13.53 -2.52
C MET A 265 6.57 -14.84 -2.90
N ASP A 266 6.46 -15.20 -4.19
CA ASP A 266 7.21 -16.32 -4.77
C ASP A 266 8.71 -16.18 -4.47
N ARG A 267 9.33 -17.32 -4.12
CA ARG A 267 10.74 -17.36 -3.71
C ARG A 267 11.69 -16.82 -4.78
N GLU A 268 11.39 -17.09 -6.04
CA GLU A 268 12.25 -16.67 -7.16
C GLU A 268 12.20 -15.14 -7.33
N LEU A 269 11.02 -14.53 -7.19
CA LEU A 269 10.87 -13.08 -7.15
C LEU A 269 11.73 -12.47 -6.04
N ALA A 270 11.58 -12.96 -4.81
CA ALA A 270 12.30 -12.47 -3.64
C ALA A 270 13.82 -12.60 -3.79
N GLN A 271 14.31 -13.73 -4.32
CA GLN A 271 15.75 -13.97 -4.54
C GLN A 271 16.34 -13.07 -5.62
N ASN A 272 15.63 -12.88 -6.73
CA ASN A 272 16.10 -11.99 -7.79
C ASN A 272 16.10 -10.52 -7.33
N LEU A 273 15.03 -10.06 -6.66
CA LEU A 273 15.00 -8.71 -6.07
C LEU A 273 16.16 -8.50 -5.09
N THR A 274 16.39 -9.44 -4.17
CA THR A 274 17.50 -9.39 -3.21
C THR A 274 18.85 -9.20 -3.92
N ARG A 275 19.07 -9.93 -5.03
CA ARG A 275 20.30 -9.84 -5.81
C ARG A 275 20.44 -8.47 -6.48
N ILE A 276 19.37 -7.97 -7.09
CA ILE A 276 19.36 -6.66 -7.75
C ILE A 276 19.62 -5.55 -6.74
N MET A 277 18.92 -5.55 -5.60
CA MET A 277 19.12 -4.54 -4.56
C MET A 277 20.54 -4.56 -4.00
N LYS A 278 21.14 -5.75 -3.77
CA LYS A 278 22.54 -5.88 -3.34
C LYS A 278 23.53 -5.35 -4.38
N GLN A 279 23.28 -5.60 -5.66
CA GLN A 279 24.07 -5.03 -6.76
C GLN A 279 23.94 -3.50 -6.83
N GLY A 280 22.79 -2.96 -6.44
CA GLY A 280 22.54 -1.52 -6.29
C GLY A 280 23.09 -0.92 -5.00
N GLY A 281 23.83 -1.66 -4.17
CA GLY A 281 24.48 -1.15 -2.96
C GLY A 281 23.70 -1.33 -1.66
N VAL A 282 22.48 -1.90 -1.70
CA VAL A 282 21.70 -2.16 -0.49
C VAL A 282 22.27 -3.36 0.28
N THR A 283 22.57 -3.19 1.55
CA THR A 283 22.93 -4.30 2.45
C THR A 283 21.66 -4.99 2.94
N ILE A 284 21.59 -6.33 2.86
CA ILE A 284 20.40 -7.08 3.26
C ILE A 284 20.79 -8.25 4.15
N HIS A 285 20.24 -8.25 5.38
CA HIS A 285 20.32 -9.34 6.35
C HIS A 285 18.94 -10.00 6.48
N THR A 286 18.83 -11.28 6.11
CA THR A 286 17.60 -12.08 6.27
C THR A 286 17.81 -13.14 7.35
N GLY A 287 16.72 -13.58 8.00
CA GLY A 287 16.78 -14.40 9.20
C GLY A 287 17.48 -13.65 10.33
N ALA A 288 17.33 -12.34 10.37
CA ALA A 288 18.02 -11.42 11.27
C ALA A 288 16.98 -10.74 12.18
N MET A 289 17.02 -11.04 13.46
CA MET A 289 16.05 -10.55 14.44
C MET A 289 16.64 -9.39 15.24
N VAL A 290 16.07 -8.20 15.10
CA VAL A 290 16.46 -7.03 15.89
C VAL A 290 16.20 -7.29 17.37
N LYS A 291 17.17 -6.92 18.20
CA LYS A 291 17.17 -7.13 19.65
C LYS A 291 17.01 -5.83 20.42
N GLU A 292 17.68 -4.79 19.96
CA GLU A 292 17.73 -3.50 20.63
C GLU A 292 18.09 -2.40 19.64
N ILE A 293 17.58 -1.21 19.88
CA ILE A 293 17.97 0.04 19.21
C ILE A 293 18.46 0.99 20.29
N ARG A 294 19.60 1.59 20.08
CA ARG A 294 20.18 2.55 21.01
C ARG A 294 20.39 3.88 20.30
N ASP A 295 19.70 4.91 20.76
CA ASP A 295 19.95 6.27 20.28
C ASP A 295 21.38 6.74 20.60
N LYS A 296 21.92 7.51 19.68
CA LYS A 296 23.20 8.22 19.79
C LYS A 296 22.94 9.70 19.51
N GLU A 297 23.96 10.52 19.65
CA GLU A 297 23.86 11.97 19.38
C GLU A 297 23.43 12.26 17.94
N ASP A 298 24.02 11.54 16.96
CA ASP A 298 23.80 11.77 15.53
C ASP A 298 23.19 10.52 14.83
N GLY A 299 22.31 9.77 15.48
CA GLY A 299 21.70 8.59 14.87
C GLY A 299 21.38 7.48 15.88
N ALA A 300 21.40 6.23 15.43
CA ALA A 300 21.13 5.07 16.27
C ALA A 300 21.98 3.86 15.89
N GLU A 301 22.23 2.99 16.86
CA GLU A 301 22.80 1.65 16.68
C GLU A 301 21.69 0.61 16.76
N VAL A 302 21.65 -0.29 15.80
CA VAL A 302 20.71 -1.40 15.73
C VAL A 302 21.46 -2.72 15.93
N ASP A 303 21.16 -3.41 17.03
CA ASP A 303 21.66 -4.74 17.32
C ASP A 303 20.68 -5.79 16.83
N PHE A 304 21.15 -6.75 16.07
CA PHE A 304 20.33 -7.87 15.61
C PHE A 304 21.09 -9.19 15.64
N LEU A 305 20.36 -10.27 15.91
CA LEU A 305 20.89 -11.62 15.87
C LEU A 305 20.82 -12.14 14.43
N SER A 306 21.97 -12.45 13.84
CA SER A 306 22.07 -13.06 12.52
C SER A 306 23.04 -14.24 12.56
N ARG A 307 22.63 -15.41 12.09
CA ARG A 307 23.47 -16.63 12.03
C ARG A 307 24.11 -17.02 13.38
N GLY A 308 23.40 -16.74 14.48
CA GLY A 308 23.87 -17.07 15.83
C GLY A 308 24.81 -16.05 16.47
N ALA A 309 25.17 -14.97 15.79
CA ALA A 309 25.99 -13.88 16.29
C ALA A 309 25.21 -12.56 16.34
N VAL A 310 25.49 -11.73 17.33
CA VAL A 310 24.98 -10.35 17.38
C VAL A 310 25.83 -9.50 16.43
N THR A 311 25.13 -8.74 15.60
CA THR A 311 25.72 -7.76 14.67
C THR A 311 25.15 -6.40 15.01
N THR A 312 25.97 -5.37 15.05
CA THR A 312 25.58 -3.97 15.25
C THR A 312 25.77 -3.20 13.95
N VAL A 313 24.78 -2.40 13.59
CA VAL A 313 24.85 -1.45 12.47
C VAL A 313 24.43 -0.08 12.96
N SER A 314 25.23 0.94 12.65
CA SER A 314 24.92 2.33 12.95
C SER A 314 24.33 3.01 11.72
N ALA A 315 23.35 3.89 11.92
CA ALA A 315 22.78 4.73 10.87
C ALA A 315 22.23 6.03 11.48
N GLU A 316 22.10 7.05 10.66
CA GLU A 316 21.47 8.32 11.05
C GLU A 316 19.98 8.15 11.34
N ALA A 317 19.28 7.33 10.56
CA ALA A 317 17.87 7.03 10.79
C ALA A 317 17.58 5.52 10.76
N VAL A 318 16.59 5.11 11.53
CA VAL A 318 16.04 3.75 11.58
C VAL A 318 14.58 3.80 11.17
N ILE A 319 14.21 3.07 10.12
CA ILE A 319 12.81 3.02 9.64
C ILE A 319 12.19 1.70 10.06
N CYS A 320 11.12 1.75 10.85
CA CYS A 320 10.34 0.57 11.22
C CYS A 320 9.26 0.29 10.15
N ALA A 321 9.43 -0.80 9.38
CA ALA A 321 8.57 -1.21 8.29
C ALA A 321 8.14 -2.69 8.40
N VAL A 322 7.81 -3.15 9.62
CA VAL A 322 7.49 -4.56 9.94
C VAL A 322 6.04 -4.95 9.66
N GLY A 323 5.22 -4.02 9.21
CA GLY A 323 3.81 -4.24 8.83
C GLY A 323 2.86 -3.21 9.42
N ARG A 324 1.56 -3.47 9.22
CA ARG A 324 0.45 -2.61 9.66
C ARG A 324 -0.56 -3.43 10.46
N ARG A 325 -1.25 -2.80 11.41
CA ARG A 325 -2.34 -3.38 12.19
C ARG A 325 -3.64 -2.59 11.96
N PRO A 326 -4.81 -3.23 12.08
CA PRO A 326 -6.09 -2.53 12.04
C PRO A 326 -6.13 -1.35 13.00
N ASN A 327 -6.73 -0.25 12.58
CA ASN A 327 -6.91 0.95 13.38
C ASN A 327 -8.26 0.90 14.09
N THR A 328 -8.28 0.31 15.29
CA THR A 328 -9.46 0.20 16.15
C THR A 328 -9.42 1.13 17.36
N GLU A 329 -8.37 1.95 17.48
CA GLU A 329 -8.15 2.81 18.63
C GLU A 329 -9.20 3.92 18.69
N GLY A 330 -9.90 4.02 19.83
CA GLY A 330 -10.98 4.99 20.03
C GLY A 330 -12.26 4.76 19.20
N LEU A 331 -12.29 3.70 18.37
CA LEU A 331 -13.43 3.41 17.49
C LEU A 331 -14.66 2.89 18.24
N PHE A 332 -14.47 2.24 19.38
CA PHE A 332 -15.53 1.63 20.17
C PHE A 332 -15.61 2.27 21.54
N GLY A 333 -16.83 2.65 21.96
CA GLY A 333 -17.13 3.12 23.30
C GLY A 333 -17.12 1.98 24.32
N GLU A 334 -17.36 2.34 25.59
CA GLU A 334 -17.48 1.37 26.66
C GLU A 334 -18.57 0.35 26.36
N HIS A 335 -18.29 -0.93 26.64
CA HIS A 335 -19.19 -2.07 26.41
C HIS A 335 -19.51 -2.39 24.94
N VAL A 336 -18.84 -1.76 23.97
CA VAL A 336 -18.95 -2.10 22.55
C VAL A 336 -17.77 -2.98 22.15
N ALA A 337 -18.05 -4.23 21.82
CA ALA A 337 -17.01 -5.20 21.44
C ALA A 337 -17.50 -6.07 20.27
N PRO A 338 -17.16 -5.76 19.04
CA PRO A 338 -17.43 -6.65 17.92
C PRO A 338 -16.60 -7.94 18.05
N ALA A 339 -17.08 -9.03 17.46
CA ALA A 339 -16.29 -10.25 17.36
C ALA A 339 -15.01 -10.00 16.56
N MET A 340 -13.90 -10.60 17.01
CA MET A 340 -12.58 -10.40 16.40
C MET A 340 -12.03 -11.69 15.78
N ASP A 341 -11.23 -11.57 14.70
CA ASP A 341 -10.35 -12.60 14.15
C ASP A 341 -8.89 -12.12 14.31
N GLY A 342 -8.26 -12.48 15.42
CA GLY A 342 -6.99 -11.91 15.84
C GLY A 342 -7.13 -10.42 16.17
N SER A 343 -6.42 -9.56 15.45
CA SER A 343 -6.53 -8.10 15.59
C SER A 343 -7.57 -7.47 14.65
N ARG A 344 -8.20 -8.24 13.76
CA ARG A 344 -9.17 -7.75 12.77
C ARG A 344 -10.59 -7.91 13.28
N ILE A 345 -11.48 -7.01 12.88
CA ILE A 345 -12.92 -7.19 13.08
C ILE A 345 -13.39 -8.36 12.22
N LYS A 346 -14.08 -9.33 12.85
CA LYS A 346 -14.69 -10.44 12.13
C LYS A 346 -15.95 -9.97 11.44
N VAL A 347 -16.07 -10.28 10.15
CA VAL A 347 -17.25 -10.02 9.33
C VAL A 347 -17.74 -11.30 8.67
N ASP A 348 -18.99 -11.31 8.28
CA ASP A 348 -19.60 -12.33 7.44
C ASP A 348 -19.38 -12.08 5.93
N GLU A 349 -20.09 -12.81 5.09
CA GLU A 349 -20.04 -12.68 3.63
C GLU A 349 -20.64 -11.37 3.09
N TYR A 350 -21.41 -10.65 3.92
CA TYR A 350 -22.03 -9.35 3.64
C TYR A 350 -21.24 -8.18 4.22
N TYR A 351 -20.03 -8.44 4.75
CA TYR A 351 -19.20 -7.48 5.51
C TYR A 351 -19.84 -7.02 6.83
N GLU A 352 -20.95 -7.63 7.28
CA GLU A 352 -21.58 -7.30 8.55
C GLU A 352 -20.78 -7.89 9.71
N THR A 353 -20.62 -7.09 10.76
CA THR A 353 -19.94 -7.50 11.99
C THR A 353 -20.90 -8.27 12.89
N SER A 354 -20.47 -8.63 14.11
CA SER A 354 -21.38 -9.16 15.13
C SER A 354 -22.34 -8.12 15.74
N LEU A 355 -22.19 -6.85 15.38
CA LEU A 355 -23.08 -5.76 15.78
C LEU A 355 -24.08 -5.52 14.64
N PRO A 356 -25.41 -5.57 14.90
CA PRO A 356 -26.42 -5.43 13.85
C PRO A 356 -26.28 -4.10 13.08
N HIS A 357 -26.35 -4.18 11.75
CA HIS A 357 -26.25 -3.04 10.83
C HIS A 357 -24.91 -2.29 10.90
N VAL A 358 -23.87 -2.90 11.49
CA VAL A 358 -22.53 -2.37 11.52
C VAL A 358 -21.62 -3.26 10.66
N TYR A 359 -21.03 -2.67 9.63
CA TYR A 359 -20.19 -3.32 8.63
C TYR A 359 -18.74 -2.90 8.80
N ALA A 360 -17.78 -3.73 8.33
CA ALA A 360 -16.37 -3.36 8.35
C ALA A 360 -15.67 -3.79 7.05
N VAL A 361 -14.93 -2.86 6.43
CA VAL A 361 -14.25 -3.07 5.16
C VAL A 361 -12.77 -2.65 5.20
N GLY A 362 -11.99 -3.13 4.25
CA GLY A 362 -10.56 -2.82 4.09
C GLY A 362 -9.69 -3.42 5.18
N ASP A 363 -8.59 -2.73 5.50
CA ASP A 363 -7.55 -3.22 6.43
C ASP A 363 -8.08 -3.55 7.83
N LEU A 364 -9.24 -3.01 8.18
CA LEU A 364 -9.88 -3.21 9.47
C LEU A 364 -10.39 -4.64 9.65
N SER A 365 -10.87 -5.29 8.59
CA SER A 365 -11.47 -6.64 8.61
C SER A 365 -10.75 -7.63 7.70
N SER A 366 -10.10 -7.16 6.64
CA SER A 366 -9.49 -8.01 5.62
C SER A 366 -8.09 -8.50 5.99
N LYS A 367 -7.74 -9.72 5.53
CA LYS A 367 -6.36 -10.22 5.50
C LYS A 367 -5.51 -9.56 4.42
N ILE A 368 -6.17 -9.05 3.37
CA ILE A 368 -5.55 -8.39 2.23
C ILE A 368 -5.59 -6.88 2.49
N GLN A 369 -4.46 -6.32 2.91
CA GLN A 369 -4.30 -4.89 3.20
C GLN A 369 -3.84 -4.16 1.93
N LEU A 370 -4.74 -4.04 0.94
CA LEU A 370 -4.51 -3.40 -0.35
C LEU A 370 -5.65 -2.42 -0.66
N ALA A 371 -5.29 -1.23 -1.14
CA ALA A 371 -6.25 -0.16 -1.39
C ALA A 371 -7.35 -0.56 -2.39
N HIS A 372 -7.01 -1.25 -3.48
CA HIS A 372 -7.98 -1.72 -4.47
C HIS A 372 -8.90 -2.83 -3.93
N ALA A 373 -8.41 -3.70 -3.05
CA ALA A 373 -9.25 -4.65 -2.34
C ALA A 373 -10.25 -3.94 -1.41
N ALA A 374 -9.78 -2.94 -0.65
CA ALA A 374 -10.65 -2.14 0.20
C ALA A 374 -11.71 -1.37 -0.61
N THR A 375 -11.33 -0.81 -1.76
CA THR A 375 -12.26 -0.15 -2.70
C THR A 375 -13.34 -1.10 -3.19
N ALA A 376 -12.96 -2.31 -3.60
CA ALA A 376 -13.88 -3.36 -4.01
C ALA A 376 -14.86 -3.72 -2.89
N GLN A 377 -14.33 -3.97 -1.70
CA GLN A 377 -15.14 -4.31 -0.52
C GLN A 377 -16.12 -3.20 -0.14
N GLY A 378 -15.69 -1.93 -0.18
CA GLY A 378 -16.57 -0.79 0.11
C GLY A 378 -17.76 -0.70 -0.85
N LYS A 379 -17.51 -0.88 -2.15
CA LYS A 379 -18.57 -0.92 -3.17
C LYS A 379 -19.51 -2.10 -2.97
N ASP A 380 -18.98 -3.29 -2.80
CA ASP A 380 -19.79 -4.50 -2.66
C ASP A 380 -20.59 -4.53 -1.35
N CYS A 381 -20.05 -4.00 -0.25
CA CYS A 381 -20.76 -3.83 1.00
C CYS A 381 -22.04 -3.00 0.80
N VAL A 382 -21.93 -1.85 0.13
CA VAL A 382 -23.10 -0.98 -0.12
C VAL A 382 -24.09 -1.62 -1.09
N ARG A 383 -23.61 -2.29 -2.15
CA ARG A 383 -24.51 -3.04 -3.06
C ARG A 383 -25.35 -4.07 -2.31
N MET A 384 -24.72 -4.80 -1.38
CA MET A 384 -25.43 -5.79 -0.57
C MET A 384 -26.41 -5.13 0.42
N ILE A 385 -26.06 -3.99 1.01
CA ILE A 385 -27.00 -3.18 1.80
C ILE A 385 -28.22 -2.76 0.94
N ALA A 386 -27.99 -2.42 -0.32
CA ALA A 386 -29.06 -2.08 -1.28
C ALA A 386 -29.86 -3.31 -1.80
N GLY A 387 -29.51 -4.52 -1.36
CA GLY A 387 -30.19 -5.76 -1.80
C GLY A 387 -29.69 -6.34 -3.12
N GLU A 388 -28.56 -5.83 -3.63
CA GLU A 388 -27.92 -6.34 -4.85
C GLU A 388 -26.83 -7.37 -4.54
N LYS A 389 -26.37 -8.08 -5.57
CA LYS A 389 -25.22 -8.99 -5.47
C LYS A 389 -23.89 -8.22 -5.53
N PRO A 390 -22.82 -8.75 -4.90
CA PRO A 390 -21.49 -8.20 -5.08
C PRO A 390 -21.09 -8.25 -6.56
N LEU A 391 -20.39 -7.21 -7.00
CA LEU A 391 -19.92 -7.10 -8.38
C LEU A 391 -18.52 -7.67 -8.57
N GLN A 392 -17.66 -7.52 -7.56
CA GLN A 392 -16.25 -7.79 -7.68
C GLN A 392 -15.86 -9.08 -6.96
N SER A 393 -15.13 -9.93 -7.68
CA SER A 393 -14.57 -11.14 -7.09
C SER A 393 -13.41 -10.79 -6.14
N GLN A 394 -13.43 -11.35 -4.95
CA GLN A 394 -12.30 -11.30 -4.02
C GLN A 394 -11.34 -12.49 -4.21
N ALA A 395 -11.60 -13.37 -5.17
CA ALA A 395 -10.80 -14.58 -5.41
C ALA A 395 -9.46 -14.28 -6.10
N ALA A 396 -9.39 -13.23 -6.92
CA ALA A 396 -8.24 -12.86 -7.72
C ALA A 396 -7.81 -11.40 -7.47
N VAL A 397 -7.24 -11.12 -6.29
CA VAL A 397 -6.73 -9.78 -5.97
C VAL A 397 -5.24 -9.70 -6.34
N PRO A 398 -4.84 -8.83 -7.30
CA PRO A 398 -3.44 -8.69 -7.68
C PRO A 398 -2.65 -7.93 -6.62
N ALA A 399 -1.39 -8.31 -6.43
CA ALA A 399 -0.43 -7.62 -5.57
C ALA A 399 0.68 -6.99 -6.42
N CYS A 400 0.95 -5.70 -6.20
CA CYS A 400 1.91 -4.90 -6.94
C CYS A 400 2.96 -4.30 -6.01
N ILE A 401 4.23 -4.34 -6.43
CA ILE A 401 5.37 -3.79 -5.72
C ILE A 401 6.19 -2.95 -6.69
N PHE A 402 6.40 -1.68 -6.34
CA PHE A 402 6.98 -0.67 -7.21
C PHE A 402 8.50 -0.55 -7.04
N THR A 403 9.17 -1.71 -6.92
CA THR A 403 10.65 -1.79 -6.96
C THR A 403 11.16 -1.68 -8.41
N ARG A 404 12.47 -1.82 -8.61
CA ARG A 404 13.10 -1.85 -9.94
C ARG A 404 13.89 -3.14 -10.13
N PRO A 405 13.39 -4.01 -11.03
CA PRO A 405 12.13 -3.94 -11.77
C PRO A 405 10.91 -4.04 -10.86
N GLU A 406 9.73 -3.63 -11.40
CA GLU A 406 8.45 -3.83 -10.72
C GLU A 406 8.15 -5.32 -10.56
N ILE A 407 7.38 -5.64 -9.53
CA ILE A 407 6.89 -7.00 -9.28
C ILE A 407 5.37 -6.96 -9.20
N ALA A 408 4.74 -7.92 -9.87
CA ALA A 408 3.31 -8.14 -9.73
C ALA A 408 2.98 -9.62 -9.65
N SER A 409 1.95 -9.96 -8.89
CA SER A 409 1.48 -11.35 -8.79
C SER A 409 -0.03 -11.38 -8.59
N VAL A 410 -0.66 -12.45 -9.09
CA VAL A 410 -2.07 -12.75 -8.84
C VAL A 410 -2.27 -14.26 -8.76
N GLY A 411 -3.26 -14.68 -8.01
CA GLY A 411 -3.61 -16.09 -7.84
C GLY A 411 -2.52 -16.89 -7.12
N MET A 412 -2.38 -18.16 -7.46
CA MET A 412 -1.50 -19.10 -6.77
C MET A 412 -0.11 -19.15 -7.40
N SER A 413 0.93 -19.15 -6.57
CA SER A 413 2.26 -19.63 -6.96
C SER A 413 2.24 -21.14 -7.13
N GLU A 414 3.27 -21.70 -7.79
CA GLU A 414 3.42 -23.15 -7.93
C GLU A 414 3.36 -23.89 -6.59
N LYS A 415 4.00 -23.30 -5.55
CA LYS A 415 4.00 -23.88 -4.21
C LYS A 415 2.60 -23.88 -3.61
N GLN A 416 1.88 -22.76 -3.66
CA GLN A 416 0.52 -22.64 -3.13
C GLN A 416 -0.45 -23.60 -3.84
N ALA A 417 -0.34 -23.76 -5.17
CA ALA A 417 -1.13 -24.71 -5.92
C ALA A 417 -0.87 -26.16 -5.47
N LYS A 418 0.40 -26.53 -5.26
CA LYS A 418 0.77 -27.85 -4.72
C LYS A 418 0.25 -28.06 -3.29
N ASP A 419 0.40 -27.06 -2.45
CA ASP A 419 -0.07 -27.10 -1.06
C ASP A 419 -1.62 -27.22 -1.00
N ALA A 420 -2.33 -26.69 -2.00
CA ALA A 420 -3.78 -26.85 -2.18
C ALA A 420 -4.19 -28.19 -2.84
N GLY A 421 -3.26 -29.10 -3.10
CA GLY A 421 -3.52 -30.41 -3.71
C GLY A 421 -3.75 -30.41 -5.22
N LEU A 422 -3.49 -29.27 -5.89
CA LEU A 422 -3.57 -29.17 -7.34
C LEU A 422 -2.30 -29.71 -8.02
N SER A 423 -2.38 -29.95 -9.32
CA SER A 423 -1.27 -30.45 -10.13
C SER A 423 -0.71 -29.36 -11.07
N PRO A 424 0.09 -28.39 -10.56
CA PRO A 424 0.50 -27.27 -11.37
C PRO A 424 1.54 -27.62 -12.42
N ALA A 425 1.44 -26.96 -13.58
CA ALA A 425 2.51 -26.74 -14.52
C ALA A 425 2.91 -25.26 -14.51
N VAL A 426 4.17 -24.97 -14.81
CA VAL A 426 4.71 -23.61 -14.81
C VAL A 426 5.36 -23.30 -16.13
N GLY A 427 4.83 -22.29 -16.84
CA GLY A 427 5.48 -21.68 -17.98
C GLY A 427 6.31 -20.48 -17.57
N LYS A 428 7.45 -20.26 -18.23
CA LYS A 428 8.36 -19.19 -17.90
C LYS A 428 8.99 -18.58 -19.14
N ALA A 429 8.95 -17.23 -19.20
CA ALA A 429 9.74 -16.45 -20.15
C ALA A 429 10.79 -15.63 -19.39
N VAL A 430 12.02 -15.66 -19.88
CA VAL A 430 13.11 -14.79 -19.40
C VAL A 430 13.32 -13.70 -20.44
N LEU A 431 13.26 -12.44 -20.03
CA LEU A 431 13.13 -11.31 -20.96
C LEU A 431 14.48 -10.78 -21.49
N PHE A 432 15.58 -11.47 -21.29
CA PHE A 432 16.91 -10.98 -21.73
C PHE A 432 17.01 -10.77 -23.25
N SER A 433 16.21 -11.48 -24.05
CA SER A 433 16.13 -11.34 -25.51
C SER A 433 14.91 -10.55 -25.99
N ASN A 434 14.05 -10.12 -25.08
CA ASN A 434 12.90 -9.29 -25.43
C ASN A 434 13.37 -7.90 -25.89
N ALA A 435 12.90 -7.45 -27.06
CA ALA A 435 13.35 -6.19 -27.67
C ALA A 435 13.13 -4.98 -26.76
N ARG A 436 11.98 -4.89 -26.09
CA ARG A 436 11.68 -3.77 -25.19
C ARG A 436 12.58 -3.75 -23.96
N THR A 437 12.92 -4.92 -23.42
CA THR A 437 13.88 -5.09 -22.31
C THR A 437 15.27 -4.59 -22.72
N LEU A 438 15.74 -4.95 -23.91
CA LEU A 438 17.04 -4.46 -24.44
C LEU A 438 17.02 -2.94 -24.64
N ILE A 439 15.96 -2.39 -25.23
CA ILE A 439 15.80 -0.94 -25.45
C ILE A 439 15.88 -0.19 -24.11
N SER A 440 15.19 -0.65 -23.06
CA SER A 440 15.17 0.00 -21.74
C SER A 440 16.44 -0.29 -20.93
N GLY A 441 17.19 -1.33 -21.26
CA GLY A 441 18.34 -1.79 -20.47
C GLY A 441 17.94 -2.44 -19.17
N ALA A 442 16.72 -2.97 -19.07
CA ALA A 442 16.25 -3.71 -17.90
C ALA A 442 16.99 -5.05 -17.78
N ASP A 443 17.29 -5.46 -16.53
CA ASP A 443 17.99 -6.71 -16.23
C ASP A 443 17.11 -7.65 -15.40
N ARG A 444 17.40 -8.95 -15.47
CA ARG A 444 16.78 -10.03 -14.67
C ARG A 444 15.25 -10.08 -14.69
N SER A 445 14.66 -9.59 -15.77
CA SER A 445 13.22 -9.63 -15.96
C SER A 445 12.75 -11.03 -16.37
N PHE A 446 11.62 -11.46 -15.82
CA PHE A 446 10.98 -12.73 -16.19
C PHE A 446 9.47 -12.69 -15.88
N MET A 447 8.73 -13.59 -16.54
CA MET A 447 7.33 -13.86 -16.28
C MET A 447 7.13 -15.35 -16.04
N LYS A 448 6.32 -15.69 -15.03
CA LYS A 448 5.89 -17.06 -14.71
C LYS A 448 4.38 -17.12 -14.72
N VAL A 449 3.83 -18.13 -15.38
CA VAL A 449 2.40 -18.44 -15.39
C VAL A 449 2.22 -19.86 -14.86
N VAL A 450 1.26 -20.04 -13.96
CA VAL A 450 0.93 -21.31 -13.33
C VAL A 450 -0.44 -21.75 -13.83
N ALA A 451 -0.56 -22.99 -14.31
CA ALA A 451 -1.84 -23.58 -14.70
C ALA A 451 -2.01 -24.99 -14.14
N ASP A 452 -3.25 -25.44 -14.01
CA ASP A 452 -3.55 -26.81 -13.63
C ASP A 452 -3.29 -27.76 -14.83
N LYS A 453 -2.62 -28.87 -14.59
CA LYS A 453 -2.36 -29.91 -15.61
C LYS A 453 -3.62 -30.67 -16.00
N THR A 454 -4.66 -30.63 -15.21
CA THR A 454 -5.88 -31.41 -15.45
C THR A 454 -6.78 -30.80 -16.52
N ASP A 455 -6.86 -29.47 -16.56
CA ASP A 455 -7.76 -28.74 -17.45
C ASP A 455 -7.11 -27.54 -18.17
N GLY A 456 -5.85 -27.24 -17.87
CA GLY A 456 -5.10 -26.13 -18.45
C GLY A 456 -5.53 -24.74 -17.96
N ARG A 457 -6.35 -24.66 -16.91
CA ARG A 457 -6.85 -23.41 -16.34
C ARG A 457 -5.72 -22.64 -15.66
N ILE A 458 -5.66 -21.32 -15.89
CA ILE A 458 -4.71 -20.43 -15.23
C ILE A 458 -5.01 -20.37 -13.73
N LEU A 459 -4.02 -20.67 -12.90
CA LEU A 459 -4.09 -20.62 -11.44
C LEU A 459 -3.46 -19.35 -10.88
N GLY A 460 -2.54 -18.74 -11.60
CA GLY A 460 -1.86 -17.52 -11.18
C GLY A 460 -0.64 -17.17 -12.01
N ALA A 461 -0.04 -16.02 -11.71
CA ALA A 461 1.20 -15.58 -12.32
C ALA A 461 2.06 -14.73 -11.38
N GLN A 462 3.36 -14.69 -11.72
CA GLN A 462 4.36 -13.85 -11.07
C GLN A 462 5.19 -13.16 -12.16
N LEU A 463 5.15 -11.84 -12.15
CA LEU A 463 5.86 -10.97 -13.09
C LEU A 463 6.94 -10.19 -12.34
N MET A 464 8.11 -10.08 -12.95
CA MET A 464 9.20 -9.23 -12.51
C MET A 464 9.82 -8.57 -13.74
N CYS A 465 9.35 -7.38 -14.09
CA CYS A 465 9.81 -6.61 -15.25
C CYS A 465 9.30 -5.17 -15.15
N SER A 466 9.76 -4.30 -16.02
CA SER A 466 9.17 -2.95 -16.13
C SER A 466 7.69 -3.07 -16.54
N HIS A 467 6.85 -2.24 -15.94
CA HIS A 467 5.39 -2.21 -16.14
C HIS A 467 4.65 -3.51 -15.74
N ALA A 468 5.25 -4.34 -14.87
CA ALA A 468 4.58 -5.54 -14.36
C ALA A 468 3.26 -5.21 -13.67
N THR A 469 3.20 -4.08 -12.96
CA THR A 469 2.03 -3.59 -12.23
C THR A 469 0.86 -3.22 -13.13
N GLU A 470 1.13 -2.78 -14.37
CA GLU A 470 0.11 -2.47 -15.37
C GLU A 470 -0.37 -3.72 -16.12
N MET A 471 0.54 -4.69 -16.35
CA MET A 471 0.26 -5.88 -17.14
C MET A 471 -0.49 -6.98 -16.39
N ILE A 472 -0.47 -6.97 -15.06
CA ILE A 472 -1.05 -8.05 -14.24
C ILE A 472 -2.56 -8.19 -14.42
N SER A 473 -3.26 -7.15 -14.84
CA SER A 473 -4.72 -7.11 -14.97
C SER A 473 -5.24 -8.14 -15.98
N GLU A 474 -4.55 -8.38 -17.10
CA GLU A 474 -4.93 -9.43 -18.07
C GLU A 474 -4.92 -10.82 -17.42
N ILE A 475 -3.95 -11.07 -16.55
CA ILE A 475 -3.86 -12.37 -15.88
C ILE A 475 -4.83 -12.45 -14.69
N THR A 476 -5.13 -11.31 -14.06
CA THR A 476 -6.17 -11.25 -13.04
C THR A 476 -7.52 -11.67 -13.61
N GLU A 477 -7.88 -11.15 -14.79
CA GLU A 477 -9.09 -11.55 -15.51
C GLU A 477 -9.07 -13.05 -15.84
N ALA A 478 -7.92 -13.56 -16.29
CA ALA A 478 -7.78 -14.97 -16.61
C ALA A 478 -7.98 -15.90 -15.40
N VAL A 479 -7.46 -15.51 -14.24
CA VAL A 479 -7.61 -16.25 -12.97
C VAL A 479 -9.07 -16.17 -12.49
N ASP A 480 -9.65 -14.99 -12.51
CA ASP A 480 -11.00 -14.75 -12.00
C ASP A 480 -12.06 -15.50 -12.82
N HIS A 481 -11.91 -15.50 -14.13
CA HIS A 481 -12.84 -16.17 -15.06
C HIS A 481 -12.45 -17.60 -15.40
N GLY A 482 -11.39 -18.17 -14.79
CA GLY A 482 -10.94 -19.53 -15.03
C GLY A 482 -10.53 -19.80 -16.46
N LEU A 483 -9.91 -18.81 -17.14
CA LEU A 483 -9.46 -18.97 -18.53
C LEU A 483 -8.34 -19.99 -18.63
N THR A 484 -8.30 -20.70 -19.76
CA THR A 484 -7.25 -21.70 -20.04
C THR A 484 -6.04 -21.09 -20.75
N VAL A 485 -4.90 -21.79 -20.70
CA VAL A 485 -3.68 -21.43 -21.43
C VAL A 485 -3.95 -21.26 -22.92
N SER A 486 -4.74 -22.14 -23.53
CA SER A 486 -5.12 -22.04 -24.95
C SER A 486 -5.87 -20.74 -25.25
N ARG A 487 -6.83 -20.36 -24.40
CA ARG A 487 -7.58 -19.12 -24.57
C ARG A 487 -6.69 -17.89 -24.43
N MET A 488 -5.80 -17.87 -23.45
CA MET A 488 -4.86 -16.76 -23.26
C MET A 488 -3.86 -16.63 -24.42
N ARG A 489 -3.42 -17.74 -25.02
CA ARG A 489 -2.52 -17.73 -26.18
C ARG A 489 -3.15 -17.14 -27.44
N SER A 490 -4.46 -17.24 -27.61
CA SER A 490 -5.15 -16.71 -28.79
C SER A 490 -5.14 -15.17 -28.89
N VAL A 491 -4.70 -14.48 -27.82
CA VAL A 491 -4.60 -13.03 -27.80
C VAL A 491 -3.35 -12.54 -28.52
N ILE A 492 -3.50 -11.61 -29.47
CA ILE A 492 -2.39 -10.94 -30.14
C ILE A 492 -1.88 -9.81 -29.26
N ARG A 493 -0.60 -9.85 -28.88
CA ARG A 493 0.05 -8.80 -28.08
C ARG A 493 0.93 -7.91 -28.96
N PRO A 494 0.94 -6.58 -28.72
CA PRO A 494 1.67 -5.64 -29.57
C PRO A 494 3.20 -5.79 -29.43
N HIS A 495 3.92 -5.52 -30.53
CA HIS A 495 5.38 -5.50 -30.61
C HIS A 495 5.90 -4.09 -30.92
N PRO A 496 7.04 -3.59 -30.31
CA PRO A 496 7.79 -4.24 -29.21
C PRO A 496 7.25 -3.83 -27.83
N THR A 497 6.91 -4.77 -26.99
CA THR A 497 6.43 -4.54 -25.63
C THR A 497 7.04 -5.53 -24.65
N PHE A 498 7.02 -5.23 -23.34
CA PHE A 498 7.30 -6.23 -22.30
C PHE A 498 6.22 -7.33 -22.28
N HIS A 499 4.99 -6.95 -22.63
CA HIS A 499 3.80 -7.79 -22.52
C HIS A 499 3.83 -8.99 -23.49
N GLU A 500 4.50 -8.87 -24.65
CA GLU A 500 4.64 -9.99 -25.60
C GLU A 500 5.36 -11.22 -24.99
N ALA A 501 6.22 -11.01 -23.95
CA ALA A 501 6.85 -12.11 -23.23
C ALA A 501 5.84 -12.99 -22.46
N LEU A 502 4.62 -12.53 -22.22
CA LEU A 502 3.55 -13.38 -21.70
C LEU A 502 3.18 -14.47 -22.71
N THR A 503 3.21 -14.19 -24.00
CA THR A 503 3.00 -15.20 -25.05
C THR A 503 4.06 -16.30 -24.95
N ASP A 504 5.34 -15.94 -24.80
CA ASP A 504 6.44 -16.90 -24.66
C ASP A 504 6.26 -17.79 -23.42
N ALA A 505 5.84 -17.19 -22.29
CA ALA A 505 5.56 -17.94 -21.05
C ALA A 505 4.38 -18.91 -21.22
N LEU A 506 3.33 -18.49 -21.92
CA LEU A 506 2.17 -19.33 -22.22
C LEU A 506 2.50 -20.45 -23.22
N GLU A 507 3.38 -20.21 -24.18
CA GLU A 507 3.85 -21.23 -25.10
C GLU A 507 4.73 -22.29 -24.41
N ASP A 508 5.63 -21.85 -23.52
CA ASP A 508 6.41 -22.78 -22.68
C ASP A 508 5.49 -23.63 -21.78
N LEU A 509 4.45 -23.00 -21.23
CA LEU A 509 3.47 -23.68 -20.39
C LEU A 509 2.66 -24.72 -21.18
N GLU A 510 2.17 -24.38 -22.36
CA GLU A 510 1.42 -25.31 -23.21
C GLU A 510 2.24 -26.53 -23.61
N LYS A 511 3.50 -26.34 -24.04
CA LYS A 511 4.41 -27.45 -24.32
C LYS A 511 4.51 -28.43 -23.14
N LYS A 512 4.56 -27.90 -21.90
CA LYS A 512 4.62 -28.71 -20.68
C LYS A 512 3.30 -29.41 -20.37
N LEU A 513 2.17 -28.77 -20.65
CA LEU A 513 0.85 -29.37 -20.48
C LEU A 513 0.64 -30.53 -21.46
N ILE A 514 1.00 -30.36 -22.72
CA ILE A 514 0.93 -31.42 -23.74
C ILE A 514 1.81 -32.62 -23.36
N LEU A 515 3.05 -32.37 -22.91
CA LEU A 515 3.95 -33.42 -22.44
C LEU A 515 3.42 -34.17 -21.22
N SER A 516 2.54 -33.54 -20.42
CA SER A 516 1.88 -34.16 -19.27
C SER A 516 0.57 -34.90 -19.64
N GLY A 517 0.20 -34.95 -20.91
CA GLY A 517 -0.96 -35.72 -21.41
C GLY A 517 -2.23 -34.91 -21.66
N LEU A 518 -2.19 -33.58 -21.50
CA LEU A 518 -3.32 -32.73 -21.90
C LEU A 518 -3.40 -32.76 -23.46
N PRO A 519 -4.56 -33.06 -24.05
CA PRO A 519 -4.68 -33.06 -25.51
C PRO A 519 -4.43 -31.65 -26.08
N HIS A 520 -3.87 -31.55 -27.28
CA HIS A 520 -3.83 -30.30 -28.04
C HIS A 520 -5.26 -29.77 -28.19
N ILE A 521 -5.60 -28.71 -27.46
CA ILE A 521 -6.86 -28.01 -27.69
C ILE A 521 -6.65 -27.11 -28.90
N ASN A 522 -6.87 -27.69 -30.09
CA ASN A 522 -7.06 -26.89 -31.31
C ASN A 522 -8.24 -25.96 -31.05
N GLY A 523 -8.09 -24.65 -31.32
CA GLY A 523 -9.03 -23.58 -30.96
C GLY A 523 -10.46 -23.66 -31.58
N SER A 524 -11.07 -24.82 -31.56
CA SER A 524 -12.44 -25.12 -32.03
C SER A 524 -13.30 -25.66 -30.87
N GLU A 525 -13.23 -25.04 -29.68
CA GLU A 525 -14.38 -25.15 -28.78
C GLU A 525 -15.42 -24.12 -29.22
N SER A 526 -16.45 -24.68 -29.87
CA SER A 526 -17.65 -23.99 -30.28
C SER A 526 -18.18 -23.04 -29.17
N GLN A 527 -18.45 -21.83 -29.57
CA GLN A 527 -19.33 -20.90 -28.88
C GLN A 527 -20.65 -21.61 -28.57
N THR A 528 -20.76 -22.29 -27.45
CA THR A 528 -22.05 -22.56 -26.84
C THR A 528 -22.36 -21.36 -25.96
N ALA A 529 -23.08 -20.41 -26.56
CA ALA A 529 -23.77 -19.37 -25.80
C ALA A 529 -24.55 -20.03 -24.66
N PRO A 530 -24.60 -19.42 -23.46
CA PRO A 530 -25.49 -19.87 -22.41
C PRO A 530 -26.91 -19.82 -22.95
N LYS A 531 -27.62 -20.94 -22.90
CA LYS A 531 -29.05 -20.98 -23.15
C LYS A 531 -29.72 -20.16 -22.05
N GLU A 532 -30.30 -19.05 -22.46
CA GLU A 532 -31.28 -18.32 -21.64
C GLU A 532 -32.38 -19.28 -21.19
N SER A 533 -32.54 -19.42 -19.88
CA SER A 533 -33.76 -19.97 -19.26
C SER A 533 -34.06 -19.22 -17.99
#